data_fe57a1e59151e4b3b5d7ee5ea8201f86
#
_entry.id   fe57a1e59151e4b3b5d7ee5ea8201f86
#
_cell.length_a   1.000
_cell.length_b   1.000
_cell.length_c   1.000
_cell.angle_alpha   90.00
_cell.angle_beta   90.00
_cell.angle_gamma   90.00
#
_symmetry.space_group_name_H-M   'P 1'
#
loop_
_entity.id
_entity.type
_entity.pdbx_description
1 polymer ?
#
loop_
_entity_poly.entity_id
_entity_poly.type
_entity_poly.pdbx_seq_one_letter_code
_entity_poly.pdbx_strand_id
1 'polypeptide(L)'
;MGKIIFYEEKNFQGRSYECPVDCADLHTHFSRCNSIQVESGSWMIYERPNYMGYQYFLRRGEYPDYQRWMGFNDCVKSCRMIPQNQGAHKMRIYERSDFGGQMLEFADDLPSLFDRFQYNDIHSCNVMEGYWLFYEHPNYRGRQYLLRPGEYRRYSDWGAINSRIGSIRRAVAHPN
;
A
#
# COMPACT_ATOMS: atom_id res chain seq x y z
N MET A 1 0.43 -18.97 2.51
CA MET A 1 1.33 -18.20 3.36
C MET A 1 2.29 -17.41 2.51
N GLY A 2 2.75 -16.28 3.00
CA GLY A 2 3.64 -15.43 2.26
C GLY A 2 5.08 -15.58 2.73
N LYS A 3 6.01 -15.11 1.91
CA LYS A 3 7.42 -15.10 2.26
C LYS A 3 8.11 -13.94 1.57
N ILE A 4 8.77 -13.10 2.36
CA ILE A 4 9.50 -11.94 1.88
C ILE A 4 10.91 -11.96 2.49
N ILE A 5 11.91 -11.63 1.68
CA ILE A 5 13.31 -11.60 2.13
C ILE A 5 13.86 -10.19 1.90
N PHE A 6 14.39 -9.60 2.97
CA PHE A 6 15.00 -8.27 2.94
C PHE A 6 16.51 -8.40 2.95
N TYR A 7 17.20 -7.56 2.15
CA TYR A 7 18.66 -7.54 2.07
C TYR A 7 19.17 -6.13 2.33
N GLU A 8 20.26 -6.02 3.07
CA GLU A 8 20.84 -4.72 3.38
C GLU A 8 21.44 -4.00 2.17
N GLU A 9 22.00 -4.76 1.22
CA GLU A 9 22.64 -4.18 0.06
C GLU A 9 21.81 -4.41 -1.20
N LYS A 10 22.17 -3.71 -2.26
CA LYS A 10 21.55 -3.89 -3.57
C LYS A 10 21.84 -5.28 -4.12
N ASN A 11 21.01 -5.70 -5.05
CA ASN A 11 21.18 -6.94 -5.80
C ASN A 11 21.24 -8.17 -4.90
N PHE A 12 20.47 -8.15 -3.82
CA PHE A 12 20.26 -9.31 -2.93
C PHE A 12 21.56 -9.73 -2.25
N GLN A 13 22.32 -8.75 -1.81
CA GLN A 13 23.60 -8.94 -1.14
C GLN A 13 23.54 -8.45 0.30
N GLY A 14 24.52 -8.86 1.07
CA GLY A 14 24.66 -8.43 2.45
C GLY A 14 23.78 -9.19 3.41
N ARG A 15 23.64 -8.65 4.60
CA ARG A 15 22.82 -9.24 5.65
C ARG A 15 21.37 -9.33 5.19
N SER A 16 20.74 -10.46 5.49
CA SER A 16 19.36 -10.69 5.07
C SER A 16 18.48 -11.17 6.20
N TYR A 17 17.16 -10.98 6.03
CA TYR A 17 16.18 -11.50 6.97
C TYR A 17 14.96 -11.97 6.19
N GLU A 18 14.54 -13.20 6.48
CA GLU A 18 13.37 -13.80 5.85
C GLU A 18 12.19 -13.70 6.81
N CYS A 19 11.11 -13.10 6.36
CA CYS A 19 9.92 -12.87 7.19
C CYS A 19 8.72 -13.61 6.60
N PRO A 20 8.14 -14.56 7.33
CA PRO A 20 6.97 -15.30 6.84
C PRO A 20 5.64 -14.69 7.25
N VAL A 21 5.63 -13.73 8.17
CA VAL A 21 4.43 -13.15 8.74
C VAL A 21 4.63 -11.66 8.99
N ASP A 22 3.59 -11.00 9.47
CA ASP A 22 3.67 -9.59 9.85
C ASP A 22 4.77 -9.35 10.88
N CYS A 23 5.47 -8.25 10.75
CA CYS A 23 6.48 -7.86 11.71
C CYS A 23 6.37 -6.36 11.98
N ALA A 24 6.04 -6.01 13.22
CA ALA A 24 5.84 -4.61 13.60
C ALA A 24 7.16 -3.85 13.76
N ASP A 25 8.27 -4.56 13.94
CA ASP A 25 9.57 -3.91 14.10
C ASP A 25 10.68 -4.79 13.55
N LEU A 26 11.24 -4.37 12.43
CA LEU A 26 12.32 -5.10 11.74
C LEU A 26 13.70 -4.61 12.11
N HIS A 27 13.81 -3.58 12.97
CA HIS A 27 15.09 -2.91 13.18
C HIS A 27 16.14 -3.81 13.84
N THR A 28 15.73 -4.88 14.54
CA THR A 28 16.67 -5.83 15.13
C THR A 28 17.27 -6.79 14.12
N HIS A 29 16.67 -6.90 12.93
CA HIS A 29 17.08 -7.88 11.91
C HIS A 29 18.01 -7.28 10.87
N PHE A 30 17.88 -6.00 10.58
CA PHE A 30 18.75 -5.29 9.65
C PHE A 30 18.66 -3.79 9.90
N SER A 31 19.69 -3.05 9.51
CA SER A 31 19.76 -1.61 9.76
C SER A 31 19.28 -0.78 8.57
N ARG A 32 19.32 -1.34 7.38
CA ARG A 32 18.89 -0.70 6.15
C ARG A 32 18.41 -1.77 5.19
N CYS A 33 17.62 -1.39 4.18
CA CYS A 33 17.13 -2.36 3.21
C CYS A 33 17.28 -1.77 1.80
N ASN A 34 18.10 -2.40 0.98
CA ASN A 34 18.37 -1.93 -0.37
C ASN A 34 17.90 -2.89 -1.46
N SER A 35 17.46 -4.09 -1.11
CA SER A 35 16.85 -5.01 -2.08
C SER A 35 15.91 -5.97 -1.35
N ILE A 36 14.91 -6.47 -2.09
CA ILE A 36 13.88 -7.34 -1.53
C ILE A 36 13.53 -8.40 -2.57
N GLN A 37 13.30 -9.62 -2.08
CA GLN A 37 12.70 -10.69 -2.87
C GLN A 37 11.37 -11.05 -2.23
N VAL A 38 10.28 -10.95 -2.98
CA VAL A 38 8.97 -11.44 -2.56
C VAL A 38 8.74 -12.77 -3.25
N GLU A 39 8.85 -13.85 -2.51
CA GLU A 39 8.70 -15.19 -3.08
C GLU A 39 7.25 -15.59 -3.18
N SER A 40 6.41 -15.15 -2.25
CA SER A 40 4.99 -15.43 -2.29
C SER A 40 4.21 -14.37 -1.50
N GLY A 41 2.95 -14.18 -1.90
CA GLY A 41 2.06 -13.22 -1.26
C GLY A 41 2.22 -11.81 -1.80
N SER A 42 1.43 -10.92 -1.25
CA SER A 42 1.53 -9.49 -1.47
C SER A 42 1.76 -8.82 -0.13
N TRP A 43 2.56 -7.77 -0.11
CA TRP A 43 3.03 -7.19 1.13
C TRP A 43 2.94 -5.67 1.10
N MET A 44 2.73 -5.07 2.27
CA MET A 44 3.02 -3.66 2.50
C MET A 44 4.26 -3.56 3.37
N ILE A 45 5.21 -2.75 2.96
CA ILE A 45 6.36 -2.41 3.78
C ILE A 45 6.23 -0.95 4.22
N TYR A 46 6.78 -0.65 5.38
CA TYR A 46 6.61 0.66 6.00
C TYR A 46 7.96 1.22 6.44
N GLU A 47 8.09 2.51 6.30
CA GLU A 47 9.32 3.23 6.63
C GLU A 47 9.68 3.12 8.11
N ARG A 48 8.67 3.13 9.00
CA ARG A 48 8.85 3.13 10.45
C ARG A 48 8.22 1.91 11.09
N PRO A 49 8.61 1.62 12.36
CA PRO A 49 7.95 0.55 13.12
C PRO A 49 6.45 0.81 13.27
N ASN A 50 5.72 -0.23 13.56
CA ASN A 50 4.28 -0.20 13.83
C ASN A 50 3.47 0.33 12.65
N TYR A 51 3.94 0.01 11.44
CA TYR A 51 3.18 0.31 10.21
C TYR A 51 2.96 1.80 10.01
N MET A 52 3.99 2.57 10.27
CA MET A 52 3.95 4.03 10.19
C MET A 52 4.88 4.54 9.11
N GLY A 53 4.69 5.82 8.72
CA GLY A 53 5.50 6.47 7.71
C GLY A 53 5.11 6.09 6.29
N TYR A 54 6.04 6.23 5.36
CA TYR A 54 5.78 5.89 3.98
C TYR A 54 5.49 4.40 3.83
N GLN A 55 4.51 4.09 2.98
CA GLN A 55 4.07 2.72 2.71
C GLN A 55 4.36 2.37 1.26
N TYR A 56 4.73 1.11 1.01
CA TYR A 56 5.01 0.65 -0.34
C TYR A 56 4.41 -0.73 -0.56
N PHE A 57 3.67 -0.88 -1.65
CA PHE A 57 3.06 -2.14 -2.03
C PHE A 57 4.04 -2.98 -2.83
N LEU A 58 4.19 -4.25 -2.43
CA LEU A 58 5.06 -5.20 -3.11
C LEU A 58 4.27 -6.43 -3.52
N ARG A 59 4.40 -6.80 -4.79
CA ARG A 59 3.90 -8.07 -5.31
C ARG A 59 5.06 -9.06 -5.41
N ARG A 60 4.72 -10.33 -5.68
CA ARG A 60 5.73 -11.35 -5.92
C ARG A 60 6.70 -10.87 -7.00
N GLY A 61 7.99 -11.03 -6.75
CA GLY A 61 9.02 -10.61 -7.68
C GLY A 61 10.29 -10.18 -6.99
N GLU A 62 11.21 -9.64 -7.77
CA GLU A 62 12.50 -9.20 -7.31
C GLU A 62 12.64 -7.70 -7.44
N TYR A 63 13.17 -7.08 -6.39
CA TYR A 63 13.36 -5.64 -6.31
C TYR A 63 14.84 -5.40 -5.98
N PRO A 64 15.71 -5.25 -7.00
CA PRO A 64 17.17 -5.19 -6.78
C PRO A 64 17.67 -3.91 -6.13
N ASP A 65 16.84 -2.87 -6.07
CA ASP A 65 17.13 -1.65 -5.32
C ASP A 65 15.81 -0.99 -4.90
N TYR A 66 15.88 0.00 -3.99
CA TYR A 66 14.64 0.57 -3.44
C TYR A 66 13.86 1.40 -4.45
N GLN A 67 14.47 1.82 -5.54
CA GLN A 67 13.75 2.54 -6.58
C GLN A 67 12.74 1.64 -7.28
N ARG A 68 12.96 0.34 -7.28
CA ARG A 68 12.06 -0.63 -7.88
C ARG A 68 10.73 -0.75 -7.13
N TRP A 69 10.69 -0.37 -5.86
CA TRP A 69 9.40 -0.27 -5.15
C TRP A 69 8.97 1.18 -4.95
N MET A 70 9.58 2.09 -5.69
CA MET A 70 9.29 3.53 -5.63
C MET A 70 9.61 4.12 -4.25
N GLY A 71 10.61 3.55 -3.57
CA GLY A 71 11.02 4.00 -2.25
C GLY A 71 11.78 5.31 -2.31
N PHE A 72 11.66 6.09 -1.25
CA PHE A 72 12.43 7.32 -1.10
C PHE A 72 13.83 7.06 -0.60
N ASN A 73 13.99 5.97 0.17
CA ASN A 73 15.24 5.68 0.87
C ASN A 73 15.28 4.20 1.23
N ASP A 74 16.30 3.80 1.95
CA ASP A 74 16.53 2.41 2.35
C ASP A 74 15.96 2.08 3.74
N CYS A 75 15.01 2.86 4.23
CA CYS A 75 14.39 2.61 5.53
C CYS A 75 13.18 1.71 5.39
N VAL A 76 13.26 0.50 5.94
CA VAL A 76 12.14 -0.43 6.05
C VAL A 76 12.15 -0.96 7.47
N LYS A 77 11.13 -0.62 8.25
CA LYS A 77 11.10 -0.94 9.68
C LYS A 77 9.92 -1.81 10.11
N SER A 78 8.94 -2.00 9.25
CA SER A 78 7.85 -2.93 9.50
C SER A 78 7.27 -3.43 8.20
N CYS A 79 6.57 -4.56 8.25
CA CYS A 79 5.92 -5.14 7.08
C CYS A 79 4.71 -5.95 7.50
N ARG A 80 3.76 -6.05 6.62
CA ARG A 80 2.62 -6.95 6.82
C ARG A 80 2.20 -7.57 5.51
N MET A 81 1.76 -8.81 5.60
CA MET A 81 1.21 -9.51 4.45
C MET A 81 -0.22 -9.07 4.24
N ILE A 82 -0.58 -8.82 2.99
CA ILE A 82 -1.94 -8.47 2.64
C ILE A 82 -2.71 -9.77 2.41
N PRO A 83 -3.82 -10.00 3.16
CA PRO A 83 -4.64 -11.18 2.88
C PRO A 83 -5.16 -11.16 1.44
N GLN A 84 -5.11 -12.30 0.80
CA GLN A 84 -5.58 -12.41 -0.57
C GLN A 84 -7.08 -12.62 -0.57
N ASN A 85 -7.80 -11.75 -1.25
CA ASN A 85 -9.23 -11.85 -1.40
C ASN A 85 -9.53 -12.36 -2.80
N GLN A 86 -10.12 -13.53 -2.88
CA GLN A 86 -10.53 -14.12 -4.15
C GLN A 86 -11.95 -13.75 -4.54
N GLY A 87 -12.65 -13.03 -3.67
CA GLY A 87 -13.97 -12.53 -3.93
C GLY A 87 -13.97 -11.17 -4.60
N ALA A 88 -15.12 -10.54 -4.59
CA ALA A 88 -15.28 -9.22 -5.16
C ALA A 88 -14.52 -8.18 -4.34
N HIS A 89 -14.23 -7.08 -5.01
CA HIS A 89 -13.72 -5.88 -4.37
C HIS A 89 -14.77 -4.79 -4.55
N LYS A 90 -14.97 -3.98 -3.52
CA LYS A 90 -15.96 -2.91 -3.61
C LYS A 90 -15.64 -1.83 -2.59
N MET A 91 -15.68 -0.56 -3.01
CA MET A 91 -15.54 0.55 -2.08
C MET A 91 -16.35 1.75 -2.55
N ARG A 92 -16.59 2.65 -1.59
CA ARG A 92 -17.21 3.95 -1.84
C ARG A 92 -16.28 5.04 -1.38
N ILE A 93 -16.17 6.08 -2.18
CA ILE A 93 -15.40 7.27 -1.83
C ILE A 93 -16.32 8.46 -1.80
N TYR A 94 -15.98 9.47 -0.99
CA TYR A 94 -16.84 10.62 -0.74
C TYR A 94 -16.04 11.92 -0.84
N GLU A 95 -16.72 12.93 -1.33
CA GLU A 95 -16.19 14.27 -1.50
C GLU A 95 -15.80 14.92 -0.17
N ARG A 96 -16.59 14.68 0.89
CA ARG A 96 -16.39 15.31 2.19
C ARG A 96 -16.21 14.28 3.30
N SER A 97 -15.74 14.75 4.44
CA SER A 97 -15.60 13.92 5.63
C SER A 97 -16.95 13.35 6.07
N ASP A 98 -16.90 12.29 6.84
CA ASP A 98 -18.08 11.64 7.41
C ASP A 98 -19.10 11.25 6.34
N PHE A 99 -18.60 10.77 5.21
CA PHE A 99 -19.43 10.22 4.12
C PHE A 99 -20.38 11.24 3.53
N GLY A 100 -19.92 12.49 3.40
CA GLY A 100 -20.71 13.56 2.87
C GLY A 100 -20.37 13.89 1.42
N GLY A 101 -21.28 14.64 0.78
CA GLY A 101 -21.09 15.14 -0.57
C GLY A 101 -21.24 14.08 -1.65
N GLN A 102 -20.62 14.31 -2.79
CA GLN A 102 -20.64 13.39 -3.91
C GLN A 102 -20.02 12.05 -3.52
N MET A 103 -20.58 10.98 -4.05
CA MET A 103 -20.12 9.62 -3.76
C MET A 103 -19.91 8.86 -5.06
N LEU A 104 -18.87 8.04 -5.10
CA LEU A 104 -18.65 7.09 -6.19
C LEU A 104 -18.45 5.70 -5.59
N GLU A 105 -19.18 4.72 -6.12
CA GLU A 105 -18.98 3.31 -5.77
C GLU A 105 -18.33 2.62 -6.96
N PHE A 106 -17.33 1.79 -6.70
CA PHE A 106 -16.63 1.10 -7.78
C PHE A 106 -16.06 -0.22 -7.27
N ALA A 107 -15.74 -1.09 -8.24
CA ALA A 107 -15.23 -2.43 -7.98
C ALA A 107 -13.91 -2.72 -8.72
N ASP A 108 -13.45 -1.80 -9.56
CA ASP A 108 -12.27 -1.97 -10.40
C ASP A 108 -11.24 -0.89 -10.11
N ASP A 109 -10.04 -1.08 -10.67
CA ASP A 109 -8.96 -0.12 -10.54
C ASP A 109 -9.33 1.19 -11.22
N LEU A 110 -8.91 2.31 -10.63
CA LEU A 110 -9.11 3.65 -11.16
C LEU A 110 -7.76 4.31 -11.39
N PRO A 111 -7.20 4.24 -12.61
CA PRO A 111 -5.90 4.87 -12.86
C PRO A 111 -5.93 6.38 -12.83
N SER A 112 -7.11 7.00 -12.99
CA SER A 112 -7.29 8.44 -12.81
C SER A 112 -8.57 8.69 -12.04
N LEU A 113 -8.44 9.16 -10.80
CA LEU A 113 -9.60 9.47 -9.99
C LEU A 113 -10.42 10.59 -10.62
N PHE A 114 -9.76 11.62 -11.13
CA PHE A 114 -10.45 12.79 -11.69
C PHE A 114 -11.38 12.39 -12.84
N ASP A 115 -10.99 11.44 -13.66
CA ASP A 115 -11.80 11.02 -14.81
C ASP A 115 -13.14 10.43 -14.40
N ARG A 116 -13.22 9.83 -13.22
CA ARG A 116 -14.43 9.17 -12.73
C ARG A 116 -15.17 9.98 -11.68
N PHE A 117 -14.46 10.74 -10.86
CA PHE A 117 -15.03 11.41 -9.70
C PHE A 117 -15.07 12.94 -9.85
N GLN A 118 -14.28 13.50 -10.76
CA GLN A 118 -14.19 14.94 -11.01
C GLN A 118 -13.53 15.71 -9.88
N TYR A 119 -12.86 15.01 -8.96
CA TYR A 119 -12.10 15.60 -7.86
C TYR A 119 -10.74 14.93 -7.81
N ASN A 120 -9.76 15.62 -7.22
CA ASN A 120 -8.44 15.07 -6.92
C ASN A 120 -8.27 14.84 -5.42
N ASP A 121 -9.37 14.79 -4.69
CA ASP A 121 -9.42 14.69 -3.24
C ASP A 121 -10.44 13.63 -2.83
N ILE A 122 -10.12 12.93 -1.74
CA ILE A 122 -11.07 12.06 -1.06
C ILE A 122 -11.00 12.42 0.42
N HIS A 123 -12.14 12.66 1.05
CA HIS A 123 -12.19 13.04 2.46
C HIS A 123 -12.72 11.94 3.36
N SER A 124 -13.43 10.97 2.81
CA SER A 124 -13.86 9.79 3.56
C SER A 124 -14.15 8.66 2.59
N CYS A 125 -14.16 7.44 3.09
CA CYS A 125 -14.45 6.28 2.25
C CYS A 125 -14.94 5.11 3.10
N ASN A 126 -15.56 4.17 2.42
CA ASN A 126 -16.00 2.91 3.02
C ASN A 126 -15.51 1.77 2.14
N VAL A 127 -14.62 0.95 2.68
CA VAL A 127 -14.14 -0.25 2.00
C VAL A 127 -15.07 -1.38 2.39
N MET A 128 -15.87 -1.82 1.44
CA MET A 128 -16.90 -2.82 1.69
C MET A 128 -16.35 -4.23 1.52
N GLU A 129 -15.48 -4.44 0.53
CA GLU A 129 -14.91 -5.75 0.24
C GLU A 129 -13.49 -5.59 -0.29
N GLY A 130 -12.57 -6.43 0.18
CA GLY A 130 -11.20 -6.49 -0.30
C GLY A 130 -10.30 -5.43 0.30
N TYR A 131 -9.03 -5.51 -0.05
CA TYR A 131 -8.02 -4.54 0.35
C TYR A 131 -7.71 -3.66 -0.84
N TRP A 132 -7.49 -2.37 -0.59
CA TRP A 132 -7.32 -1.37 -1.63
C TRP A 132 -6.10 -0.50 -1.36
N LEU A 133 -5.59 0.11 -2.43
CA LEU A 133 -4.46 1.04 -2.35
C LEU A 133 -4.88 2.38 -2.93
N PHE A 134 -4.64 3.44 -2.15
CA PHE A 134 -4.73 4.81 -2.64
C PHE A 134 -3.34 5.27 -3.02
N TYR A 135 -3.25 6.03 -4.11
CA TYR A 135 -2.01 6.67 -4.55
C TYR A 135 -2.23 8.15 -4.69
N GLU A 136 -1.23 8.91 -4.32
CA GLU A 136 -1.32 10.38 -4.33
C GLU A 136 -1.54 10.93 -5.74
N HIS A 137 -0.91 10.33 -6.75
CA HIS A 137 -0.95 10.81 -8.13
C HIS A 137 -1.62 9.79 -9.06
N PRO A 138 -2.02 10.22 -10.28
CA PRO A 138 -2.55 9.27 -11.27
C PRO A 138 -1.52 8.20 -11.63
N ASN A 139 -2.02 7.11 -12.17
CA ASN A 139 -1.22 5.99 -12.67
C ASN A 139 -0.37 5.35 -11.59
N TYR A 140 -0.90 5.32 -10.35
CA TYR A 140 -0.30 4.59 -9.23
C TYR A 140 1.10 5.10 -8.89
N ARG A 141 1.19 6.41 -8.72
CA ARG A 141 2.43 7.11 -8.39
C ARG A 141 2.26 7.94 -7.12
N GLY A 142 3.39 8.24 -6.49
CA GLY A 142 3.40 9.05 -5.29
C GLY A 142 3.14 8.25 -4.04
N ARG A 143 2.73 8.94 -2.99
CA ARG A 143 2.53 8.32 -1.69
C ARG A 143 1.41 7.30 -1.74
N GLN A 144 1.60 6.17 -1.06
CA GLN A 144 0.68 5.04 -1.08
C GLN A 144 0.05 4.83 0.29
N TYR A 145 -1.18 4.34 0.29
CA TYR A 145 -1.90 4.03 1.53
C TYR A 145 -2.67 2.72 1.35
N LEU A 146 -2.51 1.81 2.31
CA LEU A 146 -3.28 0.57 2.33
C LEU A 146 -4.58 0.80 3.09
N LEU A 147 -5.70 0.36 2.51
CA LEU A 147 -7.01 0.40 3.16
C LEU A 147 -7.57 -1.00 3.28
N ARG A 148 -8.08 -1.32 4.47
CA ARG A 148 -8.74 -2.60 4.78
C ARG A 148 -10.24 -2.41 4.76
N PRO A 149 -11.02 -3.50 4.75
CA PRO A 149 -12.47 -3.37 4.93
C PRO A 149 -12.80 -2.56 6.19
N GLY A 150 -13.70 -1.61 6.05
CA GLY A 150 -14.09 -0.74 7.14
C GLY A 150 -14.41 0.68 6.69
N GLU A 151 -14.74 1.50 7.66
CA GLU A 151 -15.10 2.89 7.43
C GLU A 151 -13.95 3.82 7.81
N TYR A 152 -13.72 4.81 6.97
CA TYR A 152 -12.68 5.82 7.16
C TYR A 152 -13.36 7.18 7.08
N ARG A 153 -13.54 7.82 8.23
CA ARG A 153 -14.34 9.05 8.32
C ARG A 153 -13.63 10.27 7.78
N ARG A 154 -12.30 10.21 7.75
CA ARG A 154 -11.45 11.32 7.28
C ARG A 154 -10.12 10.76 6.78
N TYR A 155 -9.39 11.56 6.02
CA TYR A 155 -8.15 11.08 5.40
C TYR A 155 -7.08 10.66 6.43
N SER A 156 -7.08 11.23 7.62
CA SER A 156 -6.12 10.82 8.64
C SER A 156 -6.33 9.37 9.09
N ASP A 157 -7.52 8.82 8.90
CA ASP A 157 -7.80 7.43 9.27
C ASP A 157 -7.07 6.43 8.38
N TRP A 158 -6.62 6.81 7.20
CA TRP A 158 -5.76 5.93 6.39
C TRP A 158 -4.30 6.34 6.40
N GLY A 159 -3.93 7.22 7.34
CA GLY A 159 -2.54 7.60 7.54
C GLY A 159 -2.08 8.78 6.70
N ALA A 160 -3.00 9.47 6.04
CA ALA A 160 -2.63 10.59 5.18
C ALA A 160 -2.53 11.90 5.96
N ILE A 161 -1.75 12.83 5.41
CA ILE A 161 -1.62 14.18 5.96
C ILE A 161 -2.43 15.19 5.17
N ASN A 162 -2.98 14.77 4.03
CA ASN A 162 -3.86 15.60 3.22
C ASN A 162 -4.83 14.69 2.46
N SER A 163 -5.76 15.30 1.75
CA SER A 163 -6.83 14.59 1.05
C SER A 163 -6.50 14.21 -0.38
N ARG A 164 -5.31 14.53 -0.88
CA ARG A 164 -4.98 14.33 -2.30
C ARG A 164 -4.88 12.85 -2.64
N ILE A 165 -5.68 12.42 -3.61
CA ILE A 165 -5.64 11.08 -4.18
C ILE A 165 -5.79 11.20 -5.70
N GLY A 166 -4.92 10.55 -6.45
CA GLY A 166 -4.96 10.59 -7.91
C GLY A 166 -5.35 9.28 -8.56
N SER A 167 -5.13 8.15 -7.87
CA SER A 167 -5.47 6.83 -8.42
C SER A 167 -5.73 5.84 -7.29
N ILE A 168 -6.44 4.77 -7.62
CA ILE A 168 -6.84 3.74 -6.66
C ILE A 168 -6.74 2.39 -7.35
N ARG A 169 -6.24 1.38 -6.67
CA ARG A 169 -6.31 0.04 -7.22
C ARG A 169 -6.50 -1.01 -6.13
N ARG A 170 -6.97 -2.17 -6.56
CA ARG A 170 -7.13 -3.32 -5.68
C ARG A 170 -5.75 -3.84 -5.28
N ALA A 171 -5.60 -4.20 -4.01
CA ALA A 171 -4.35 -4.75 -3.50
C ALA A 171 -4.32 -6.26 -3.74
N VAL A 172 -4.14 -6.65 -4.99
CA VAL A 172 -4.14 -8.06 -5.39
C VAL A 172 -2.77 -8.49 -5.86
N ALA A 173 -2.48 -9.79 -5.71
CA ALA A 173 -1.18 -10.34 -6.04
C ALA A 173 -0.85 -10.18 -7.53
N HIS A 174 -1.84 -10.35 -8.40
CA HIS A 174 -1.68 -10.18 -9.83
C HIS A 174 -2.90 -9.47 -10.40
N PRO A 175 -2.71 -8.67 -11.46
CA PRO A 175 -3.82 -7.89 -12.03
C PRO A 175 -4.83 -8.72 -12.82
N ASN A 176 -4.50 -9.93 -13.19
CA ASN A 176 -5.42 -10.76 -13.97
C ASN A 176 -6.42 -11.53 -13.13
#